data_4ca902670b73e3bbce7eff546f96a5c3
#
_entry.id   4ca902670b73e3bbce7eff546f96a5c3
#
_cell.length_a   1.000
_cell.length_b   1.000
_cell.length_c   1.000
_cell.angle_alpha   90.00
_cell.angle_beta   90.00
_cell.angle_gamma   90.00
#
_symmetry.space_group_name_H-M   'P 1'
#
loop_
_entity.id
_entity.type
_entity.pdbx_description
1 polymer ?
#
loop_
_entity_poly.entity_id
_entity_poly.type
_entity_poly.pdbx_seq_one_letter_code
_entity_poly.pdbx_strand_id
1 'polypeptide(L)'
;RRQRQMCIRDSLGVTIKADIVKQKLPVNNGGFTAIKFGKTSDKVYTELTSEHPFDLCRYQVANGYMGRVGLINSGGESHGSSDLKDAVITAIVNKRAGGMGLISGRKAFQKPMNEGVELLHTIQDVYLDTSITIA
;
A
#
# COMPACT_ATOMS: atom_id res chain seq x y z
N ARG A 1 -6.05 11.49 -10.13
CA ARG A 1 -4.87 12.20 -9.55
C ARG A 1 -4.03 11.29 -8.63
N ARG A 2 -4.61 10.49 -7.71
CA ARG A 2 -3.85 9.71 -6.71
C ARG A 2 -2.96 8.62 -7.32
N GLN A 3 -3.47 7.80 -8.23
CA GLN A 3 -2.70 6.70 -8.84
C GLN A 3 -1.47 7.20 -9.63
N ARG A 4 -1.61 8.31 -10.37
CA ARG A 4 -0.50 8.96 -11.07
C ARG A 4 0.63 9.40 -10.13
N GLN A 5 0.27 10.07 -9.04
CA GLN A 5 1.26 10.56 -8.09
C GLN A 5 2.05 9.41 -7.46
N MET A 6 1.44 8.21 -7.39
CA MET A 6 2.05 7.04 -6.78
C MET A 6 3.15 6.44 -7.65
N CYS A 7 2.88 6.15 -8.93
CA CYS A 7 3.92 5.64 -9.85
C CYS A 7 5.08 6.63 -10.03
N ILE A 8 4.82 7.94 -10.12
CA ILE A 8 5.87 8.95 -10.20
C ILE A 8 6.70 8.98 -8.91
N ARG A 9 6.08 8.89 -7.74
CA ARG A 9 6.78 8.85 -6.46
C ARG A 9 7.62 7.61 -6.29
N ASP A 10 7.11 6.45 -6.71
CA ASP A 10 7.85 5.19 -6.70
C ASP A 10 9.09 5.31 -7.58
N SER A 11 8.92 5.78 -8.82
CA SER A 11 10.04 5.99 -9.75
C SER A 11 11.06 7.01 -9.23
N LEU A 12 10.62 8.12 -8.62
CA LEU A 12 11.52 9.10 -8.02
C LEU A 12 12.26 8.52 -6.82
N GLY A 13 11.55 7.83 -5.91
CA GLY A 13 12.14 7.19 -4.75
C GLY A 13 13.24 6.21 -5.14
N VAL A 14 12.98 5.43 -6.16
CA VAL A 14 13.94 4.46 -6.71
C VAL A 14 15.13 5.17 -7.37
N THR A 15 14.89 6.23 -8.14
CA THR A 15 15.93 6.99 -8.83
C THR A 15 16.93 7.63 -7.85
N ILE A 16 16.46 8.10 -6.70
CA ILE A 16 17.31 8.64 -5.64
C ILE A 16 17.90 7.54 -4.73
N LYS A 17 17.72 6.27 -5.09
CA LYS A 17 18.24 5.10 -4.34
C LYS A 17 17.69 4.99 -2.91
N ALA A 18 16.41 5.30 -2.72
CA ALA A 18 15.76 5.05 -1.44
C ALA A 18 15.66 3.54 -1.19
N ASP A 19 15.97 3.08 0.03
CA ASP A 19 15.84 1.68 0.43
C ASP A 19 14.36 1.29 0.63
N ILE A 20 13.56 2.23 1.12
CA ILE A 20 12.14 2.04 1.43
C ILE A 20 11.34 3.23 0.91
N VAL A 21 10.24 2.94 0.23
CA VAL A 21 9.28 3.94 -0.24
C VAL A 21 7.97 3.81 0.52
N LYS A 22 7.49 4.93 1.06
CA LYS A 22 6.19 5.00 1.74
C LYS A 22 5.11 5.51 0.80
N GLN A 23 4.05 4.73 0.61
CA GLN A 23 2.90 5.11 -0.23
C GLN A 23 1.57 4.79 0.46
N LYS A 24 0.49 5.43 0.02
CA LYS A 24 -0.87 4.96 0.35
C LYS A 24 -1.22 3.76 -0.52
N LEU A 25 -2.12 2.89 -0.03
CA LEU A 25 -2.73 1.89 -0.90
C LEU A 25 -3.38 2.58 -2.11
N PRO A 26 -3.18 2.04 -3.31
CA PRO A 26 -3.84 2.55 -4.50
C PRO A 26 -5.33 2.25 -4.47
N VAL A 27 -6.09 3.11 -5.13
CA VAL A 27 -7.50 2.89 -5.39
C VAL A 27 -7.73 3.05 -6.88
N ASN A 28 -8.54 2.18 -7.47
CA ASN A 28 -8.93 2.33 -8.85
C ASN A 28 -9.91 3.50 -8.98
N ASN A 29 -9.46 4.56 -9.63
CA ASN A 29 -10.24 5.75 -9.92
C ASN A 29 -10.07 6.21 -11.38
N GLY A 30 -9.72 5.26 -12.26
CA GLY A 30 -9.44 5.49 -13.67
C GLY A 30 -8.14 6.22 -13.96
N GLY A 31 -7.38 6.65 -12.94
CA GLY A 31 -6.05 7.21 -13.07
C GLY A 31 -5.90 8.28 -14.15
N PHE A 32 -4.97 8.05 -15.09
CA PHE A 32 -4.72 8.97 -16.22
C PHE A 32 -5.81 8.95 -17.27
N THR A 33 -6.43 7.79 -17.48
CA THR A 33 -7.48 7.60 -18.48
C THR A 33 -8.69 8.47 -18.12
N ALA A 34 -9.06 8.53 -16.84
CA ALA A 34 -10.18 9.33 -16.36
C ALA A 34 -9.99 10.84 -16.59
N ILE A 35 -8.75 11.32 -16.65
CA ILE A 35 -8.45 12.75 -16.83
C ILE A 35 -7.92 13.07 -18.24
N LYS A 36 -7.88 12.07 -19.11
CA LYS A 36 -7.36 12.20 -20.49
C LYS A 36 -5.98 12.87 -20.57
N PHE A 37 -5.09 12.52 -19.64
CA PHE A 37 -3.78 13.15 -19.52
C PHE A 37 -2.64 12.14 -19.58
N GLY A 38 -1.60 12.47 -20.34
CA GLY A 38 -0.38 11.68 -20.45
C GLY A 38 -0.47 10.60 -21.54
N LYS A 39 0.63 9.86 -21.69
CA LYS A 39 0.77 8.74 -22.66
C LYS A 39 0.96 7.41 -21.93
N THR A 40 0.19 7.18 -20.87
CA THR A 40 0.21 5.89 -20.18
C THR A 40 -0.41 4.84 -21.09
N SER A 41 0.27 3.71 -21.25
CA SER A 41 -0.27 2.59 -22.04
C SER A 41 -1.57 2.08 -21.40
N ASP A 42 -2.57 1.80 -22.22
CA ASP A 42 -3.83 1.21 -21.76
C ASP A 42 -3.62 -0.16 -21.10
N LYS A 43 -2.55 -0.87 -21.44
CA LYS A 43 -2.16 -2.14 -20.81
C LYS A 43 -2.01 -2.06 -19.30
N VAL A 44 -1.65 -0.90 -18.76
CA VAL A 44 -1.59 -0.70 -17.30
C VAL A 44 -2.96 -0.95 -16.65
N TYR A 45 -4.03 -0.59 -17.34
CA TYR A 45 -5.39 -0.67 -16.83
C TYR A 45 -6.10 -1.97 -17.23
N THR A 46 -5.68 -2.60 -18.32
CA THR A 46 -6.35 -3.78 -18.90
C THR A 46 -5.64 -5.10 -18.59
N GLU A 47 -4.31 -5.07 -18.43
CA GLU A 47 -3.49 -6.27 -18.29
C GLU A 47 -2.65 -6.31 -17.00
N LEU A 48 -2.14 -5.14 -16.56
CA LEU A 48 -1.17 -5.08 -15.44
C LEU A 48 -1.80 -4.77 -14.09
N THR A 49 -3.04 -4.34 -14.07
CA THR A 49 -3.81 -4.10 -12.85
C THR A 49 -5.25 -4.59 -13.02
N SER A 50 -5.88 -4.92 -11.91
CA SER A 50 -7.31 -5.19 -11.84
C SER A 50 -7.98 -4.26 -10.83
N GLU A 51 -9.28 -4.43 -10.59
CA GLU A 51 -9.99 -3.76 -9.49
C GLU A 51 -9.57 -4.29 -8.10
N HIS A 52 -8.85 -5.41 -8.06
CA HIS A 52 -8.50 -6.06 -6.82
C HIS A 52 -7.36 -5.31 -6.10
N PRO A 53 -7.49 -5.02 -4.80
CA PRO A 53 -6.47 -4.28 -4.05
C PRO A 53 -5.07 -4.89 -4.09
N PHE A 54 -4.95 -6.21 -4.17
CA PHE A 54 -3.67 -6.90 -4.27
C PHE A 54 -2.94 -6.55 -5.56
N ASP A 55 -3.61 -6.58 -6.70
CA ASP A 55 -3.01 -6.29 -8.00
C ASP A 55 -2.58 -4.83 -8.09
N LEU A 56 -3.41 -3.93 -7.57
CA LEU A 56 -3.07 -2.51 -7.50
C LEU A 56 -1.83 -2.27 -6.62
N CYS A 57 -1.75 -2.91 -5.47
CA CYS A 57 -0.60 -2.81 -4.57
C CYS A 57 0.65 -3.49 -5.17
N ARG A 58 0.48 -4.64 -5.84
CA ARG A 58 1.55 -5.32 -6.56
C ARG A 58 2.12 -4.46 -7.67
N TYR A 59 1.29 -3.72 -8.37
CA TYR A 59 1.78 -2.77 -9.37
C TYR A 59 2.67 -1.70 -8.74
N GLN A 60 2.38 -1.24 -7.52
CA GLN A 60 3.30 -0.35 -6.78
C GLN A 60 4.63 -1.04 -6.46
N VAL A 61 4.59 -2.28 -5.96
CA VAL A 61 5.80 -3.07 -5.68
C VAL A 61 6.64 -3.25 -6.94
N ALA A 62 6.00 -3.57 -8.07
CA ALA A 62 6.68 -3.75 -9.35
C ALA A 62 7.40 -2.47 -9.82
N ASN A 63 6.83 -1.29 -9.57
CA ASN A 63 7.49 -0.01 -9.88
C ASN A 63 8.71 0.28 -8.99
N GLY A 64 8.88 -0.43 -7.87
CA GLY A 64 10.05 -0.41 -7.01
C GLY A 64 11.14 -1.39 -7.43
N TYR A 65 11.56 -1.39 -8.71
CA TYR A 65 12.51 -2.34 -9.30
C TYR A 65 12.10 -3.80 -9.05
N MET A 66 10.84 -4.12 -9.32
CA MET A 66 10.28 -5.46 -9.13
C MET A 66 10.43 -5.97 -7.68
N GLY A 67 10.17 -5.08 -6.70
CA GLY A 67 10.23 -5.40 -5.28
C GLY A 67 11.61 -5.31 -4.63
N ARG A 68 12.63 -4.83 -5.35
CA ARG A 68 13.98 -4.61 -4.79
C ARG A 68 14.07 -3.39 -3.89
N VAL A 69 13.14 -2.45 -4.02
CA VAL A 69 12.94 -1.34 -3.09
C VAL A 69 11.72 -1.66 -2.23
N GLY A 70 11.88 -1.59 -0.91
CA GLY A 70 10.82 -1.93 0.02
C GLY A 70 9.63 -0.98 -0.08
N LEU A 71 8.42 -1.53 -0.16
CA LEU A 71 7.18 -0.75 -0.11
C LEU A 71 6.54 -0.89 1.27
N ILE A 72 6.33 0.25 1.94
CA ILE A 72 5.48 0.33 3.13
C ILE A 72 4.27 1.19 2.85
N ASN A 73 3.08 0.71 3.25
CA ASN A 73 1.86 1.48 3.08
C ASN A 73 1.53 2.31 4.33
N SER A 74 0.92 3.47 4.14
CA SER A 74 0.41 4.26 5.25
C SER A 74 -1.01 3.83 5.60
N GLY A 75 -1.29 3.66 6.90
CA GLY A 75 -2.58 3.19 7.43
C GLY A 75 -3.76 4.16 7.27
N GLY A 76 -3.54 5.35 6.71
CA GLY A 76 -4.61 6.32 6.47
C GLY A 76 -5.02 7.11 7.72
N GLU A 77 -6.20 7.73 7.63
CA GLU A 77 -6.82 8.49 8.73
C GLU A 77 -7.54 7.53 9.69
N SER A 78 -7.74 7.97 10.93
CA SER A 78 -8.55 7.24 11.90
C SER A 78 -10.03 7.45 11.58
N HIS A 79 -10.79 6.35 11.63
CA HIS A 79 -12.23 6.32 11.45
C HIS A 79 -12.94 5.74 12.69
N GLY A 80 -12.24 5.68 13.83
CA GLY A 80 -12.79 5.20 15.09
C GLY A 80 -12.89 3.67 15.18
N SER A 81 -14.11 3.15 15.23
CA SER A 81 -14.36 1.71 15.49
C SER A 81 -13.87 0.76 14.40
N SER A 82 -13.66 1.22 13.16
CA SER A 82 -13.19 0.38 12.06
C SER A 82 -11.67 0.32 11.94
N ASP A 83 -10.93 1.09 12.73
CA ASP A 83 -9.48 1.28 12.57
C ASP A 83 -8.67 -0.01 12.62
N LEU A 84 -9.01 -0.92 13.54
CA LEU A 84 -8.33 -2.21 13.67
C LEU A 84 -8.54 -3.06 12.42
N LYS A 85 -9.78 -3.21 11.98
CA LYS A 85 -10.13 -3.96 10.77
C LYS A 85 -9.45 -3.38 9.53
N ASP A 86 -9.49 -2.06 9.37
CA ASP A 86 -8.89 -1.39 8.22
C ASP A 86 -7.35 -1.56 8.20
N ALA A 87 -6.72 -1.52 9.38
CA ALA A 87 -5.28 -1.74 9.51
C ALA A 87 -4.89 -3.17 9.13
N VAL A 88 -5.64 -4.16 9.62
CA VAL A 88 -5.42 -5.59 9.30
C VAL A 88 -5.59 -5.84 7.81
N ILE A 89 -6.68 -5.35 7.20
CA ILE A 89 -6.90 -5.50 5.75
C ILE A 89 -5.75 -4.86 4.97
N THR A 90 -5.34 -3.65 5.36
CA THR A 90 -4.23 -2.95 4.70
C THR A 90 -2.91 -3.74 4.83
N ALA A 91 -2.63 -4.32 6.01
CA ALA A 91 -1.43 -5.13 6.25
C ALA A 91 -1.44 -6.40 5.38
N ILE A 92 -2.58 -7.10 5.32
CA ILE A 92 -2.74 -8.31 4.49
C ILE A 92 -2.56 -7.97 3.01
N VAL A 93 -3.20 -6.91 2.52
CA VAL A 93 -3.05 -6.47 1.12
C VAL A 93 -1.59 -6.14 0.80
N ASN A 94 -0.92 -5.37 1.66
CA ASN A 94 0.48 -5.02 1.48
C ASN A 94 1.38 -6.27 1.46
N LYS A 95 1.27 -7.15 2.46
CA LYS A 95 2.08 -8.36 2.56
C LYS A 95 1.86 -9.29 1.38
N ARG A 96 0.61 -9.59 1.02
CA ARG A 96 0.30 -10.46 -0.12
C ARG A 96 0.70 -9.87 -1.47
N ALA A 97 0.77 -8.56 -1.59
CA ALA A 97 1.28 -7.89 -2.79
C ALA A 97 2.82 -7.89 -2.88
N GLY A 98 3.53 -8.30 -1.84
CA GLY A 98 4.99 -8.27 -1.77
C GLY A 98 5.56 -7.01 -1.13
N GLY A 99 4.73 -6.21 -0.46
CA GLY A 99 5.19 -5.10 0.38
C GLY A 99 5.79 -5.60 1.70
N MET A 100 6.52 -4.75 2.40
CA MET A 100 7.28 -5.15 3.58
C MET A 100 6.79 -4.52 4.89
N GLY A 101 5.75 -3.70 4.86
CA GLY A 101 5.28 -3.10 6.09
C GLY A 101 4.12 -2.13 5.97
N LEU A 102 3.60 -1.77 7.15
CA LEU A 102 2.55 -0.78 7.33
C LEU A 102 2.99 0.26 8.37
N ILE A 103 2.80 1.54 8.06
CA ILE A 103 2.94 2.61 9.06
C ILE A 103 1.57 2.94 9.63
N SER A 104 1.39 2.69 10.92
CA SER A 104 0.25 3.15 11.69
C SER A 104 0.68 4.29 12.61
N GLY A 105 0.06 5.45 12.45
CA GLY A 105 0.32 6.62 13.28
C GLY A 105 -0.92 6.96 14.11
N ARG A 106 -1.75 7.89 13.62
CA ARG A 106 -2.95 8.39 14.31
C ARG A 106 -3.89 7.29 14.79
N LYS A 107 -4.04 6.21 14.03
CA LYS A 107 -4.86 5.06 14.42
C LYS A 107 -4.35 4.35 15.69
N ALA A 108 -3.05 4.45 15.98
CA ALA A 108 -2.48 3.87 17.18
C ALA A 108 -2.43 4.88 18.34
N PHE A 109 -1.75 6.01 18.16
CA PHE A 109 -1.46 6.91 19.30
C PHE A 109 -2.55 7.94 19.63
N GLN A 110 -3.64 8.02 18.85
CA GLN A 110 -4.84 8.79 19.22
C GLN A 110 -5.86 7.95 20.01
N LYS A 111 -5.51 6.70 20.34
CA LYS A 111 -6.32 5.80 21.16
C LYS A 111 -5.73 5.63 22.56
N PRO A 112 -6.49 5.08 23.52
CA PRO A 112 -5.94 4.59 24.77
C PRO A 112 -4.76 3.64 24.53
N MET A 113 -3.76 3.67 25.41
CA MET A 113 -2.51 2.92 25.23
C MET A 113 -2.74 1.43 24.91
N ASN A 114 -3.64 0.78 25.64
CA ASN A 114 -3.96 -0.63 25.44
C ASN A 114 -4.51 -0.93 24.04
N GLU A 115 -5.41 -0.09 23.53
CA GLU A 115 -5.97 -0.25 22.18
C GLU A 115 -4.94 0.05 21.08
N GLY A 116 -4.08 1.04 21.32
CA GLY A 116 -2.97 1.35 20.41
C GLY A 116 -1.95 0.23 20.32
N VAL A 117 -1.61 -0.37 21.44
CA VAL A 117 -0.70 -1.54 21.52
C VAL A 117 -1.33 -2.75 20.86
N GLU A 118 -2.60 -3.05 21.13
CA GLU A 118 -3.34 -4.14 20.49
C GLU A 118 -3.34 -4.01 18.96
N LEU A 119 -3.62 -2.80 18.45
CA LEU A 119 -3.59 -2.54 17.01
C LEU A 119 -2.21 -2.81 16.41
N LEU A 120 -1.12 -2.37 17.07
CA LEU A 120 0.23 -2.59 16.58
C LEU A 120 0.61 -4.08 16.62
N HIS A 121 0.26 -4.80 17.69
CA HIS A 121 0.50 -6.24 17.79
C HIS A 121 -0.26 -6.99 16.69
N THR A 122 -1.53 -6.68 16.47
CA THR A 122 -2.33 -7.31 15.42
C THR A 122 -1.72 -7.10 14.01
N ILE A 123 -1.17 -5.92 13.75
CA ILE A 123 -0.44 -5.66 12.50
C ILE A 123 0.84 -6.51 12.44
N GLN A 124 1.60 -6.61 13.52
CA GLN A 124 2.81 -7.44 13.59
C GLN A 124 2.49 -8.91 13.35
N ASP A 125 1.41 -9.43 13.95
CA ASP A 125 0.96 -10.79 13.76
C ASP A 125 0.70 -11.11 12.29
N VAL A 126 0.08 -10.19 11.53
CA VAL A 126 -0.09 -10.36 10.08
C VAL A 126 1.26 -10.53 9.37
N TYR A 127 2.28 -9.73 9.71
CA TYR A 127 3.59 -9.80 9.05
C TYR A 127 4.40 -11.03 9.50
N LEU A 128 4.23 -11.49 10.73
CA LEU A 128 4.92 -12.65 11.27
C LEU A 128 4.26 -13.98 10.87
N ASP A 129 2.98 -13.98 10.53
CA ASP A 129 2.26 -15.19 10.12
C ASP A 129 2.79 -15.73 8.78
N THR A 130 3.49 -16.84 8.82
CA THR A 130 4.08 -17.49 7.66
C THR A 130 3.06 -18.09 6.68
N SER A 131 1.81 -18.28 7.11
CA SER A 131 0.72 -18.75 6.23
C SER A 131 0.24 -17.67 5.25
N ILE A 132 0.42 -16.40 5.58
CA ILE A 132 0.11 -15.27 4.71
C ILE A 132 1.27 -15.04 3.75
N THR A 133 1.24 -15.71 2.62
CA THR A 133 2.28 -15.64 1.58
C THR A 133 1.97 -14.59 0.52
N ILE A 134 2.98 -14.27 -0.28
CA ILE A 134 2.80 -13.47 -1.51
C ILE A 134 1.91 -14.26 -2.46
N ALA A 135 0.84 -13.64 -2.95
CA ALA A 135 -0.13 -14.29 -3.85
C ALA A 135 0.34 -14.21 -5.31
#